data_4bd3e7ae42ed652d45913ba8856f3c46
#
_entry.id   4bd3e7ae42ed652d45913ba8856f3c46
#
_cell.length_a   1.000
_cell.length_b   1.000
_cell.length_c   1.000
_cell.angle_alpha   90.00
_cell.angle_beta   90.00
_cell.angle_gamma   90.00
#
_symmetry.space_group_name_H-M   'P 1'
#
loop_
_entity.id
_entity.type
_entity.pdbx_description
1 polymer ?
#
loop_
_entity_poly.entity_id
_entity_poly.type
_entity_poly.pdbx_seq_one_letter_code
_entity_poly.pdbx_strand_id
1 'polypeptide(L)'
;TSTMLVYSVGQGVHGFTLDPAWGEFLLSHEGIRFHDSPKYYSFNHASVERWSKPMKQYVDWLSASQDPILSQRYLGSMVADFHRNLIHGGVFGYPDEYNKPDGKIRLLYEAAPLAFLAEQAGGYGSDGKQSLLDIQPTDIHQRTPVFIGNRTLVEKAETFLAGLKP
;
A
#
# COMPACT_ATOMS: atom_id res chain seq x y z
N THR A 1 3.77 -22.25 -4.75
CA THR A 1 3.55 -21.11 -5.65
C THR A 1 2.24 -21.29 -6.38
N SER A 2 1.34 -20.34 -6.25
CA SER A 2 0.03 -20.35 -6.90
C SER A 2 -0.21 -19.02 -7.61
N THR A 3 -1.03 -19.03 -8.64
CA THR A 3 -1.53 -17.81 -9.28
C THR A 3 -2.82 -17.41 -8.60
N MET A 4 -2.90 -16.16 -8.14
CA MET A 4 -4.08 -15.63 -7.50
C MET A 4 -4.63 -14.42 -8.29
N LEU A 5 -5.95 -14.33 -8.35
CA LEU A 5 -6.70 -13.16 -8.77
C LEU A 5 -7.35 -12.54 -7.53
N VAL A 6 -7.10 -11.25 -7.27
CA VAL A 6 -7.78 -10.49 -6.22
C VAL A 6 -8.72 -9.50 -6.87
N TYR A 7 -9.98 -9.50 -6.45
CA TYR A 7 -11.04 -8.82 -7.17
C TYR A 7 -12.03 -8.13 -6.22
N SER A 8 -12.56 -6.99 -6.66
CA SER A 8 -13.66 -6.28 -6.00
C SER A 8 -14.59 -5.62 -7.03
N VAL A 9 -15.88 -5.63 -6.72
CA VAL A 9 -16.92 -4.88 -7.43
C VAL A 9 -17.50 -3.75 -6.57
N GLY A 10 -16.79 -3.33 -5.51
CA GLY A 10 -17.27 -2.33 -4.56
C GLY A 10 -18.08 -2.91 -3.39
N GLN A 11 -18.04 -4.21 -3.20
CA GLN A 11 -18.74 -4.93 -2.11
C GLN A 11 -17.77 -5.89 -1.39
N GLY A 12 -16.63 -5.37 -0.93
CA GLY A 12 -15.57 -6.17 -0.33
C GLY A 12 -14.56 -6.69 -1.35
N VAL A 13 -13.60 -7.46 -0.88
CA VAL A 13 -12.48 -8.00 -1.68
C VAL A 13 -12.48 -9.52 -1.58
N HIS A 14 -12.32 -10.20 -2.70
CA HIS A 14 -12.26 -11.65 -2.76
C HIS A 14 -11.02 -12.12 -3.52
N GLY A 15 -10.46 -13.24 -3.09
CA GLY A 15 -9.29 -13.87 -3.70
C GLY A 15 -9.64 -15.23 -4.30
N PHE A 16 -9.17 -15.46 -5.50
CA PHE A 16 -9.36 -16.69 -6.25
C PHE A 16 -8.00 -17.29 -6.58
N THR A 17 -7.87 -18.60 -6.42
CA THR A 17 -6.63 -19.31 -6.77
C THR A 17 -6.87 -20.14 -8.03
N LEU A 18 -5.94 -20.02 -8.98
CA LEU A 18 -5.97 -20.83 -10.20
C LEU A 18 -5.71 -22.31 -9.84
N ASP A 19 -6.66 -23.17 -10.19
CA ASP A 19 -6.45 -24.61 -10.19
C ASP A 19 -5.85 -25.01 -11.56
N PRO A 20 -4.58 -25.45 -11.62
CA PRO A 20 -3.93 -25.76 -12.87
C PRO A 20 -4.49 -27.03 -13.55
N ALA A 21 -5.16 -27.93 -12.80
CA ALA A 21 -5.74 -29.12 -13.36
C ALA A 21 -7.03 -28.84 -14.13
N TRP A 22 -7.78 -27.83 -13.68
CA TRP A 22 -9.07 -27.43 -14.28
C TRP A 22 -8.94 -26.19 -15.18
N GLY A 23 -7.87 -25.42 -14.99
CA GLY A 23 -7.67 -24.14 -15.69
C GLY A 23 -8.61 -23.03 -15.23
N GLU A 24 -9.23 -23.17 -14.06
CA GLU A 24 -10.24 -22.28 -13.51
C GLU A 24 -9.77 -21.61 -12.23
N PHE A 25 -10.25 -20.37 -11.98
CA PHE A 25 -10.03 -19.67 -10.73
C PHE A 25 -11.11 -20.02 -9.71
N LEU A 26 -10.72 -20.67 -8.63
CA LEU A 26 -11.60 -21.06 -7.54
C LEU A 26 -11.54 -20.07 -6.40
N LEU A 27 -12.70 -19.68 -5.83
CA LEU A 27 -12.78 -18.80 -4.65
C LEU A 27 -12.03 -19.46 -3.48
N SER A 28 -10.95 -18.84 -3.05
CA SER A 28 -10.08 -19.35 -1.98
C SER A 28 -10.02 -18.43 -0.76
N HIS A 29 -10.35 -17.14 -0.93
CA HIS A 29 -10.34 -16.14 0.12
C HIS A 29 -11.58 -15.26 -0.03
N GLU A 30 -12.57 -15.50 0.80
CA GLU A 30 -13.80 -14.71 0.84
C GLU A 30 -13.67 -13.54 1.82
N GLY A 31 -14.08 -12.35 1.40
CA GLY A 31 -14.15 -11.19 2.28
C GLY A 31 -12.81 -10.77 2.89
N ILE A 32 -11.76 -10.67 2.07
CA ILE A 32 -10.43 -10.25 2.52
C ILE A 32 -10.53 -8.87 3.18
N ARG A 33 -9.94 -8.74 4.37
CA ARG A 33 -9.78 -7.48 5.10
C ARG A 33 -8.37 -7.34 5.64
N PHE A 34 -7.90 -6.11 5.75
CA PHE A 34 -6.66 -5.83 6.47
C PHE A 34 -6.79 -6.30 7.92
N HIS A 35 -5.77 -6.97 8.40
CA HIS A 35 -5.72 -7.47 9.77
C HIS A 35 -5.54 -6.29 10.75
N ASP A 36 -6.29 -6.27 11.87
CA ASP A 36 -6.25 -5.18 12.86
C ASP A 36 -4.88 -5.01 13.51
N SER A 37 -4.10 -6.10 13.60
CA SER A 37 -2.71 -6.08 14.06
C SER A 37 -1.77 -6.21 12.85
N PRO A 38 -1.29 -5.11 12.26
CA PRO A 38 -0.41 -5.13 11.10
C PRO A 38 0.94 -5.76 11.45
N LYS A 39 1.54 -6.47 10.48
CA LYS A 39 2.81 -7.18 10.66
C LYS A 39 3.97 -6.58 9.88
N TYR A 40 3.70 -5.89 8.77
CA TYR A 40 4.73 -5.53 7.82
C TYR A 40 4.71 -4.08 7.41
N TYR A 41 5.89 -3.56 7.08
CA TYR A 41 6.02 -2.35 6.28
C TYR A 41 6.96 -2.61 5.10
N SER A 42 6.67 -1.98 3.96
CA SER A 42 7.28 -2.30 2.67
C SER A 42 7.73 -1.03 1.96
N PHE A 43 8.94 -0.58 2.25
CA PHE A 43 9.58 0.58 1.63
C PHE A 43 10.98 0.21 1.12
N ASN A 44 11.41 0.83 0.00
CA ASN A 44 12.74 0.59 -0.54
C ASN A 44 13.81 1.37 0.24
N HIS A 45 14.39 0.77 1.27
CA HIS A 45 15.44 1.41 2.07
C HIS A 45 16.70 1.80 1.28
N ALA A 46 16.94 1.24 0.08
CA ALA A 46 18.00 1.71 -0.80
C ALA A 46 17.78 3.16 -1.30
N SER A 47 16.56 3.69 -1.14
CA SER A 47 16.20 5.07 -1.46
C SER A 47 16.26 6.03 -0.27
N VAL A 48 16.60 5.57 0.94
CA VAL A 48 16.50 6.35 2.18
C VAL A 48 17.19 7.72 2.10
N GLU A 49 18.32 7.82 1.43
CA GLU A 49 19.04 9.09 1.29
C GLU A 49 18.32 10.10 0.38
N ARG A 50 17.36 9.65 -0.40
CA ARG A 50 16.53 10.50 -1.27
C ARG A 50 15.21 10.92 -0.63
N TRP A 51 14.87 10.38 0.52
CA TRP A 51 13.63 10.72 1.24
C TRP A 51 13.76 12.02 2.03
N SER A 52 12.64 12.70 2.19
CA SER A 52 12.52 13.85 3.08
C SER A 52 12.76 13.46 4.54
N LYS A 53 13.11 14.42 5.39
CA LYS A 53 13.29 14.18 6.83
C LYS A 53 11.99 13.63 7.48
N PRO A 54 10.78 14.15 7.21
CA PRO A 54 9.54 13.59 7.72
C PRO A 54 9.33 12.12 7.29
N MET A 55 9.65 11.78 6.05
CA MET A 55 9.55 10.40 5.56
C MET A 55 10.50 9.45 6.30
N LYS A 56 11.75 9.85 6.56
CA LYS A 56 12.68 9.07 7.37
C LYS A 56 12.13 8.86 8.78
N GLN A 57 11.60 9.89 9.41
CA GLN A 57 10.99 9.80 10.75
C GLN A 57 9.77 8.86 10.79
N TYR A 58 8.96 8.87 9.75
CA TYR A 58 7.85 7.92 9.65
C TYR A 58 8.33 6.47 9.58
N VAL A 59 9.35 6.17 8.77
CA VAL A 59 9.90 4.80 8.68
C VAL A 59 10.60 4.37 9.96
N ASP A 60 11.30 5.29 10.63
CA ASP A 60 11.88 5.04 11.96
C ASP A 60 10.78 4.71 12.98
N TRP A 61 9.67 5.44 12.95
CA TRP A 61 8.50 5.16 13.80
C TRP A 61 7.89 3.79 13.51
N LEU A 62 7.75 3.38 12.24
CA LEU A 62 7.25 2.05 11.87
C LEU A 62 8.14 0.91 12.41
N SER A 63 9.45 1.13 12.46
CA SER A 63 10.42 0.12 12.88
C SER A 63 10.67 0.04 14.37
N ALA A 64 10.33 1.09 15.13
CA ALA A 64 10.74 1.21 16.54
C ALA A 64 9.60 1.44 17.52
N SER A 65 8.44 1.97 17.05
CA SER A 65 7.41 2.51 17.95
C SER A 65 6.10 1.72 17.95
N GLN A 66 6.08 0.56 17.32
CA GLN A 66 4.89 -0.29 17.25
C GLN A 66 4.94 -1.41 18.29
N ASP A 67 3.77 -1.80 18.79
CA ASP A 67 3.61 -3.01 19.61
C ASP A 67 2.48 -3.87 19.03
N PRO A 68 2.76 -5.01 18.38
CA PRO A 68 4.12 -5.54 18.11
C PRO A 68 4.90 -4.73 17.06
N ILE A 69 6.24 -4.79 17.12
CA ILE A 69 7.13 -4.15 16.14
C ILE A 69 6.87 -4.72 14.75
N LEU A 70 6.71 -3.83 13.78
CA LEU A 70 6.51 -4.21 12.40
C LEU A 70 7.82 -4.72 11.76
N SER A 71 7.72 -5.81 11.01
CA SER A 71 8.85 -6.34 10.25
C SER A 71 8.94 -5.72 8.86
N GLN A 72 10.13 -5.26 8.48
CA GLN A 72 10.37 -4.83 7.11
C GLN A 72 10.30 -6.02 6.14
N ARG A 73 9.51 -5.86 5.08
CA ARG A 73 9.45 -6.79 3.94
C ARG A 73 9.27 -5.99 2.66
N TYR A 74 10.24 -6.05 1.78
CA TYR A 74 10.21 -5.37 0.49
C TYR A 74 10.78 -6.29 -0.59
N LEU A 75 9.95 -6.66 -1.56
CA LEU A 75 10.31 -7.52 -2.68
C LEU A 75 10.68 -6.72 -3.94
N GLY A 76 10.27 -5.46 -3.99
CA GLY A 76 10.42 -4.62 -5.18
C GLY A 76 9.37 -4.90 -6.27
N SER A 77 8.37 -5.69 -5.96
CA SER A 77 7.19 -5.91 -6.79
C SER A 77 5.97 -5.34 -6.08
N MET A 78 5.40 -4.25 -6.62
CA MET A 78 4.27 -3.55 -6.05
C MET A 78 3.10 -4.49 -5.73
N VAL A 79 2.73 -5.35 -6.67
CA VAL A 79 1.61 -6.29 -6.50
C VAL A 79 1.90 -7.30 -5.39
N ALA A 80 3.11 -7.86 -5.35
CA ALA A 80 3.47 -8.85 -4.34
C ALA A 80 3.58 -8.27 -2.93
N ASP A 81 4.17 -7.06 -2.81
CA ASP A 81 4.28 -6.36 -1.54
C ASP A 81 2.89 -5.93 -1.02
N PHE A 82 2.04 -5.39 -1.89
CA PHE A 82 0.66 -5.02 -1.56
C PHE A 82 -0.16 -6.26 -1.16
N HIS A 83 -0.13 -7.33 -1.94
CA HIS A 83 -0.89 -8.55 -1.66
C HIS A 83 -0.52 -9.16 -0.30
N ARG A 84 0.78 -9.25 0.02
CA ARG A 84 1.21 -9.72 1.33
C ARG A 84 0.65 -8.85 2.46
N ASN A 85 0.71 -7.53 2.31
CA ASN A 85 0.21 -6.60 3.33
C ASN A 85 -1.32 -6.64 3.42
N LEU A 86 -2.03 -6.85 2.31
CA LEU A 86 -3.48 -7.05 2.30
C LEU A 86 -3.90 -8.26 3.15
N ILE A 87 -3.16 -9.37 3.06
CA ILE A 87 -3.49 -10.61 3.78
C ILE A 87 -3.04 -10.57 5.26
N HIS A 88 -1.89 -9.97 5.54
CA HIS A 88 -1.27 -10.04 6.87
C HIS A 88 -1.31 -8.73 7.66
N GLY A 89 -1.83 -7.69 7.08
CA GLY A 89 -1.74 -6.33 7.61
C GLY A 89 -0.36 -5.70 7.39
N GLY A 90 -0.36 -4.39 7.18
CA GLY A 90 0.84 -3.61 6.98
C GLY A 90 0.62 -2.39 6.08
N VAL A 91 1.71 -1.71 5.75
CA VAL A 91 1.74 -0.58 4.83
C VAL A 91 2.80 -0.79 3.76
N PHE A 92 2.43 -0.46 2.53
CA PHE A 92 3.30 -0.44 1.37
C PHE A 92 3.40 1.00 0.86
N GLY A 93 4.59 1.43 0.43
CA GLY A 93 4.72 2.76 -0.13
C GLY A 93 5.88 2.95 -1.10
N TYR A 94 5.63 3.87 -2.02
CA TYR A 94 6.59 4.53 -2.88
C TYR A 94 6.48 6.04 -2.65
N PRO A 95 7.19 6.58 -1.64
CA PRO A 95 7.17 8.01 -1.37
C PRO A 95 7.81 8.80 -2.50
N ASP A 96 7.61 10.10 -2.48
CA ASP A 96 8.40 11.04 -3.27
C ASP A 96 9.88 10.96 -2.87
N GLU A 97 10.74 11.22 -3.84
CA GLU A 97 12.17 11.36 -3.67
C GLU A 97 12.58 12.76 -4.19
N TYR A 98 13.64 13.38 -3.66
CA TYR A 98 14.07 14.71 -4.10
C TYR A 98 14.31 14.81 -5.63
N ASN A 99 14.66 13.70 -6.27
CA ASN A 99 14.85 13.60 -7.70
C ASN A 99 13.62 13.09 -8.46
N LYS A 100 12.52 12.80 -7.76
CA LYS A 100 11.22 12.33 -8.28
C LYS A 100 10.08 12.85 -7.40
N PRO A 101 9.85 14.17 -7.40
CA PRO A 101 8.85 14.79 -6.53
C PRO A 101 7.41 14.32 -6.83
N ASP A 102 7.14 13.96 -8.08
CA ASP A 102 5.82 13.45 -8.50
C ASP A 102 5.65 11.95 -8.21
N GLY A 103 6.57 11.34 -7.48
CA GLY A 103 6.53 9.92 -7.21
C GLY A 103 6.95 9.04 -8.40
N LYS A 104 6.67 7.73 -8.29
CA LYS A 104 7.09 6.73 -9.28
C LYS A 104 5.91 5.99 -9.90
N ILE A 105 4.85 5.79 -9.14
CA ILE A 105 3.69 4.96 -9.50
C ILE A 105 2.68 5.80 -10.30
N ARG A 106 2.02 5.19 -11.29
CA ARG A 106 1.01 5.88 -12.09
C ARG A 106 -0.31 5.90 -11.34
N LEU A 107 -0.96 7.07 -11.33
CA LEU A 107 -2.21 7.28 -10.59
C LEU A 107 -3.32 6.36 -11.09
N LEU A 108 -3.63 6.43 -12.39
CA LEU A 108 -4.88 5.85 -12.93
C LEU A 108 -4.90 4.32 -12.98
N TYR A 109 -3.78 3.68 -13.31
CA TYR A 109 -3.78 2.24 -13.59
C TYR A 109 -2.86 1.40 -12.68
N GLU A 110 -2.28 2.04 -11.66
CA GLU A 110 -1.51 1.36 -10.60
C GLU A 110 -2.01 1.79 -9.21
N ALA A 111 -1.90 3.08 -8.86
CA ALA A 111 -2.20 3.56 -7.51
C ALA A 111 -3.70 3.50 -7.17
N ALA A 112 -4.55 4.07 -8.01
CA ALA A 112 -5.99 4.13 -7.76
C ALA A 112 -6.66 2.74 -7.71
N PRO A 113 -6.37 1.78 -8.60
CA PRO A 113 -6.89 0.42 -8.46
C PRO A 113 -6.49 -0.27 -7.15
N LEU A 114 -5.23 -0.11 -6.71
CA LEU A 114 -4.78 -0.69 -5.44
C LEU A 114 -5.39 0.04 -4.24
N ALA A 115 -5.55 1.37 -4.30
CA ALA A 115 -6.22 2.15 -3.26
C ALA A 115 -7.70 1.74 -3.14
N PHE A 116 -8.39 1.52 -4.27
CA PHE A 116 -9.76 1.01 -4.27
C PHE A 116 -9.86 -0.36 -3.58
N LEU A 117 -9.00 -1.31 -3.94
CA LEU A 117 -8.96 -2.60 -3.26
C LEU A 117 -8.65 -2.46 -1.77
N ALA A 118 -7.71 -1.57 -1.40
CA ALA A 118 -7.39 -1.34 0.00
C ALA A 118 -8.60 -0.82 0.78
N GLU A 119 -9.33 0.16 0.26
CA GLU A 119 -10.52 0.70 0.91
C GLU A 119 -11.64 -0.32 1.03
N GLN A 120 -11.88 -1.13 0.00
CA GLN A 120 -12.85 -2.22 0.05
C GLN A 120 -12.48 -3.31 1.08
N ALA A 121 -11.19 -3.42 1.41
CA ALA A 121 -10.68 -4.29 2.47
C ALA A 121 -10.59 -3.62 3.85
N GLY A 122 -11.11 -2.39 4.02
CA GLY A 122 -11.06 -1.65 5.28
C GLY A 122 -9.75 -0.92 5.56
N GLY A 123 -8.85 -0.85 4.58
CA GLY A 123 -7.63 -0.05 4.63
C GLY A 123 -7.79 1.36 4.07
N TYR A 124 -6.69 1.93 3.58
CA TYR A 124 -6.66 3.28 3.01
C TYR A 124 -5.51 3.44 2.01
N GLY A 125 -5.68 4.33 1.03
CA GLY A 125 -4.65 4.70 0.07
C GLY A 125 -4.50 6.22 -0.03
N SER A 126 -3.27 6.73 0.13
CA SER A 126 -2.95 8.16 0.14
C SER A 126 -1.72 8.48 -0.70
N ASP A 127 -1.63 9.71 -1.20
CA ASP A 127 -0.41 10.28 -1.78
C ASP A 127 0.53 10.88 -0.71
N GLY A 128 0.13 10.77 0.56
CA GLY A 128 0.78 11.38 1.72
C GLY A 128 0.16 12.70 2.15
N LYS A 129 -0.91 13.16 1.46
CA LYS A 129 -1.64 14.40 1.77
C LYS A 129 -3.16 14.22 1.70
N GLN A 130 -3.63 13.36 0.80
CA GLN A 130 -5.05 13.11 0.54
C GLN A 130 -5.26 11.70 -0.01
N SER A 131 -6.51 11.26 -0.02
CA SER A 131 -6.89 9.99 -0.65
C SER A 131 -6.47 9.95 -2.13
N LEU A 132 -5.87 8.84 -2.54
CA LEU A 132 -5.55 8.58 -3.96
C LEU A 132 -6.80 8.58 -4.84
N LEU A 133 -7.97 8.22 -4.30
CA LEU A 133 -9.23 8.16 -5.04
C LEU A 133 -9.86 9.55 -5.23
N ASP A 134 -9.44 10.55 -4.46
CA ASP A 134 -9.94 11.93 -4.59
C ASP A 134 -9.10 12.78 -5.56
N ILE A 135 -7.95 12.26 -6.01
CA ILE A 135 -7.07 12.98 -6.94
C ILE A 135 -7.71 12.98 -8.34
N GLN A 136 -8.00 14.17 -8.85
CA GLN A 136 -8.46 14.32 -10.23
C GLN A 136 -7.27 14.17 -11.18
N PRO A 137 -7.26 13.17 -12.07
CA PRO A 137 -6.16 12.97 -12.99
C PRO A 137 -6.14 14.06 -14.07
N THR A 138 -4.95 14.55 -14.37
CA THR A 138 -4.70 15.55 -15.42
C THR A 138 -4.02 14.95 -16.65
N ASP A 139 -3.44 13.77 -16.50
CA ASP A 139 -2.76 13.02 -17.57
C ASP A 139 -2.91 11.51 -17.34
N ILE A 140 -3.01 10.74 -18.43
CA ILE A 140 -3.19 9.28 -18.35
C ILE A 140 -1.98 8.58 -17.68
N HIS A 141 -0.79 9.16 -17.80
CA HIS A 141 0.45 8.66 -17.21
C HIS A 141 0.89 9.44 -15.98
N GLN A 142 0.00 10.28 -15.43
CA GLN A 142 0.26 11.03 -14.20
C GLN A 142 0.83 10.11 -13.12
N ARG A 143 1.89 10.57 -12.47
CA ARG A 143 2.53 9.85 -11.36
C ARG A 143 2.09 10.44 -10.03
N THR A 144 2.24 9.65 -8.97
CA THR A 144 1.92 10.04 -7.61
C THR A 144 2.80 9.29 -6.62
N PRO A 145 3.16 9.89 -5.47
CA PRO A 145 3.58 9.14 -4.29
C PRO A 145 2.46 8.21 -3.84
N VAL A 146 2.81 7.11 -3.17
CA VAL A 146 1.82 6.10 -2.78
C VAL A 146 2.11 5.57 -1.39
N PHE A 147 1.08 5.55 -0.55
CA PHE A 147 1.02 4.89 0.75
C PHE A 147 -0.29 4.12 0.82
N ILE A 148 -0.24 2.79 0.90
CA ILE A 148 -1.44 1.94 0.87
C ILE A 148 -1.31 0.84 1.93
N GLY A 149 -2.36 0.64 2.73
CA GLY A 149 -2.37 -0.41 3.74
C GLY A 149 -3.39 -0.20 4.85
N ASN A 150 -3.07 -0.65 6.05
CA ASN A 150 -3.88 -0.36 7.23
C ASN A 150 -4.09 1.14 7.38
N ARG A 151 -5.33 1.56 7.54
CA ARG A 151 -5.73 2.97 7.61
C ARG A 151 -4.89 3.75 8.63
N THR A 152 -4.76 3.23 9.84
CA THR A 152 -4.00 3.88 10.92
C THR A 152 -2.54 4.14 10.56
N LEU A 153 -1.89 3.23 9.82
CA LEU A 153 -0.51 3.39 9.39
C LEU A 153 -0.39 4.45 8.28
N VAL A 154 -1.34 4.47 7.34
CA VAL A 154 -1.34 5.45 6.24
C VAL A 154 -1.66 6.86 6.73
N GLU A 155 -2.66 7.04 7.59
CA GLU A 155 -2.99 8.34 8.22
C GLU A 155 -1.82 8.86 9.06
N LYS A 156 -1.05 7.95 9.65
CA LYS A 156 0.18 8.32 10.37
C LYS A 156 1.25 8.84 9.41
N ALA A 157 1.39 8.25 8.21
CA ALA A 157 2.28 8.80 7.18
C ALA A 157 1.90 10.25 6.83
N GLU A 158 0.61 10.53 6.60
CA GLU A 158 0.13 11.89 6.34
C GLU A 158 0.49 12.86 7.49
N THR A 159 0.33 12.41 8.74
CA THR A 159 0.67 13.20 9.93
C THR A 159 2.15 13.61 9.94
N PHE A 160 3.06 12.66 9.69
CA PHE A 160 4.49 12.95 9.60
C PHE A 160 4.83 13.88 8.45
N LEU A 161 4.28 13.59 7.24
CA LEU A 161 4.57 14.36 6.04
C LEU A 161 4.03 15.79 6.10
N ALA A 162 2.93 16.02 6.82
CA ALA A 162 2.42 17.35 7.12
C ALA A 162 3.26 18.12 8.16
N GLY A 163 4.29 17.50 8.74
CA GLY A 163 5.12 18.12 9.79
C GLY A 163 4.42 18.27 11.13
N LEU A 164 3.31 17.58 11.33
CA LEU A 164 2.58 17.55 12.58
C LEU A 164 3.30 16.63 13.57
N LYS A 165 3.28 16.97 14.86
CA LYS A 165 3.81 16.04 15.88
C LYS A 165 2.92 14.80 15.95
N PRO A 166 3.50 13.60 15.89
CA PRO A 166 2.78 12.33 15.96
C PRO A 166 2.14 12.07 17.33
#